data_1537d7b73bfb04048692d4654dad820d
#
_entry.id   1537d7b73bfb04048692d4654dad820d
#
_cell.length_a   1.000
_cell.length_b   1.000
_cell.length_c   1.000
_cell.angle_alpha   90.00
_cell.angle_beta   90.00
_cell.angle_gamma   90.00
#
_symmetry.space_group_name_H-M   'P 1'
#
loop_
_entity.id
_entity.type
_entity.pdbx_description
1 polymer ?
#
loop_
_entity_poly.entity_id
_entity_poly.type
_entity_poly.pdbx_seq_one_letter_code
_entity_poly.pdbx_strand_id
1 'polypeptide(L)'
;MLDFPNVKQVFPLPDQRLEIHYENGEIRIFDVTPYIKGSWYGMLADPDVFATVHPVGDTVEWEDGQDIAPHELYELSIPVEKIESA
;
A
#
# COMPACT_ATOMS: atom_id res chain seq x y z
N MET A 1 1.79 6.80 22.21
CA MET A 1 2.45 6.53 21.05
C MET A 1 1.67 5.62 20.18
N LEU A 2 1.55 5.94 18.91
CA LEU A 2 0.78 5.14 18.02
C LEU A 2 1.64 4.14 17.33
N ASP A 3 1.28 2.89 17.43
CA ASP A 3 1.99 1.86 16.74
C ASP A 3 1.07 1.31 15.69
N PHE A 4 1.53 1.26 14.48
CA PHE A 4 0.74 0.69 13.41
C PHE A 4 1.11 -0.78 13.23
N PRO A 5 0.17 -1.61 12.85
CA PRO A 5 0.50 -3.02 12.63
C PRO A 5 1.45 -3.18 11.47
N ASN A 6 2.22 -4.25 11.48
CA ASN A 6 3.10 -4.53 10.37
C ASN A 6 2.30 -5.03 9.18
N VAL A 7 2.82 -4.79 8.00
CA VAL A 7 2.21 -5.26 6.76
C VAL A 7 2.65 -6.69 6.53
N LYS A 8 1.68 -7.60 6.39
CA LYS A 8 1.98 -8.99 6.14
C LYS A 8 2.15 -9.25 4.67
N GLN A 9 1.27 -8.72 3.84
CA GLN A 9 1.33 -8.89 2.40
C GLN A 9 0.76 -7.67 1.73
N VAL A 10 1.20 -7.40 0.51
CA VAL A 10 0.65 -6.30 -0.28
C VAL A 10 0.50 -6.79 -1.71
N PHE A 11 -0.61 -6.47 -2.33
CA PHE A 11 -0.89 -6.86 -3.70
C PHE A 11 -1.19 -5.63 -4.54
N PRO A 12 -0.48 -5.44 -5.65
CA PRO A 12 -0.80 -4.32 -6.53
C PRO A 12 -2.12 -4.58 -7.25
N LEU A 13 -2.96 -3.58 -7.33
CA LEU A 13 -4.25 -3.68 -7.98
C LEU A 13 -4.30 -2.75 -9.19
N PRO A 14 -5.27 -2.93 -10.07
CA PRO A 14 -5.46 -1.98 -11.17
C PRO A 14 -5.70 -0.58 -10.66
N ASP A 15 -5.41 0.41 -11.49
CA ASP A 15 -5.63 1.81 -11.17
C ASP A 15 -4.74 2.30 -10.04
N GLN A 16 -3.55 1.72 -9.92
CA GLN A 16 -2.53 2.17 -8.98
C GLN A 16 -3.02 2.17 -7.54
N ARG A 17 -3.70 1.11 -7.17
CA ARG A 17 -4.13 0.91 -5.79
C ARG A 17 -3.42 -0.31 -5.22
N LEU A 18 -3.36 -0.40 -3.91
CA LEU A 18 -2.73 -1.52 -3.23
C LEU A 18 -3.73 -2.16 -2.29
N GLU A 19 -3.71 -3.48 -2.25
CA GLU A 19 -4.49 -4.21 -1.24
C GLU A 19 -3.50 -4.60 -0.17
N ILE A 20 -3.68 -4.13 1.05
CA ILE A 20 -2.72 -4.30 2.11
C ILE A 20 -3.30 -5.18 3.18
N HIS A 21 -2.59 -6.27 3.47
CA HIS A 21 -2.98 -7.21 4.50
C HIS A 21 -2.06 -6.97 5.70
N TYR A 22 -2.62 -6.48 6.78
CA TYR A 22 -1.85 -6.19 7.98
C TYR A 22 -1.81 -7.43 8.88
N GLU A 23 -0.79 -7.52 9.73
CA GLU A 23 -0.64 -8.69 10.58
C GLU A 23 -1.74 -8.82 11.63
N ASN A 24 -2.45 -7.74 11.91
CA ASN A 24 -3.56 -7.78 12.84
C ASN A 24 -4.86 -8.29 12.19
N GLY A 25 -4.80 -8.70 10.92
CA GLY A 25 -5.96 -9.23 10.22
C GLY A 25 -6.72 -8.22 9.40
N GLU A 26 -6.39 -6.94 9.48
CA GLU A 26 -7.09 -5.95 8.66
C GLU A 26 -6.66 -6.03 7.21
N ILE A 27 -7.59 -5.80 6.32
CA ILE A 27 -7.31 -5.69 4.88
C ILE A 27 -7.78 -4.32 4.48
N ARG A 28 -6.92 -3.55 3.87
CA ARG A 28 -7.22 -2.16 3.52
C ARG A 28 -6.78 -1.88 2.09
N ILE A 29 -7.43 -0.92 1.44
CA ILE A 29 -7.10 -0.52 0.07
C ILE A 29 -6.52 0.89 0.11
N PHE A 30 -5.36 1.06 -0.46
CA PHE A 30 -4.67 2.35 -0.47
C PHE A 30 -4.52 2.83 -1.92
N ASP A 31 -4.89 4.09 -2.17
CA ASP A 31 -4.77 4.67 -3.50
C ASP A 31 -3.44 5.39 -3.59
N VAL A 32 -2.55 4.92 -4.45
CA VAL A 32 -1.23 5.50 -4.62
C VAL A 32 -1.22 6.66 -5.60
N THR A 33 -2.30 6.83 -6.37
CA THR A 33 -2.36 7.84 -7.42
C THR A 33 -1.90 9.23 -6.96
N PRO A 34 -2.32 9.72 -5.78
CA PRO A 34 -1.90 11.07 -5.39
C PRO A 34 -0.39 11.22 -5.19
N TYR A 35 0.33 10.10 -5.04
CA TYR A 35 1.76 10.15 -4.81
C TYR A 35 2.56 10.05 -6.11
N ILE A 36 1.94 9.70 -7.22
CA ILE A 36 2.65 9.43 -8.46
C ILE A 36 2.88 10.73 -9.18
N LYS A 37 3.94 11.45 -8.79
CA LYS A 37 4.28 12.73 -9.32
C LYS A 37 5.77 12.87 -9.39
N GLY A 38 6.25 13.73 -10.26
CA GLY A 38 7.67 14.01 -10.39
C GLY A 38 8.41 12.88 -11.06
N SER A 39 9.74 12.92 -10.99
CA SER A 39 10.54 11.96 -11.74
C SER A 39 10.70 10.65 -10.97
N TRP A 40 10.74 10.71 -9.64
CA TRP A 40 11.01 9.48 -8.87
C TRP A 40 9.71 8.73 -8.58
N TYR A 41 8.75 9.36 -7.90
CA TYR A 41 7.49 8.68 -7.66
C TYR A 41 6.70 8.48 -8.96
N GLY A 42 6.95 9.32 -9.97
CA GLY A 42 6.29 9.14 -11.25
C GLY A 42 6.60 7.80 -11.91
N MET A 43 7.71 7.16 -11.51
CA MET A 43 8.05 5.84 -12.04
C MET A 43 7.00 4.81 -11.67
N LEU A 44 6.24 5.05 -10.61
CA LEU A 44 5.20 4.11 -10.18
C LEU A 44 4.01 4.05 -11.15
N ALA A 45 3.96 4.94 -12.13
CA ALA A 45 2.93 4.84 -13.16
C ALA A 45 3.18 3.67 -14.09
N ASP A 46 4.42 3.16 -14.14
CA ASP A 46 4.76 2.02 -14.97
C ASP A 46 4.26 0.77 -14.25
N PRO A 47 3.41 -0.05 -14.85
CA PRO A 47 2.89 -1.24 -14.18
C PRO A 47 3.97 -2.20 -13.73
N ASP A 48 5.08 -2.30 -14.45
CA ASP A 48 6.14 -3.21 -14.08
C ASP A 48 6.85 -2.70 -12.84
N VAL A 49 7.04 -1.40 -12.70
CA VAL A 49 7.65 -0.83 -11.52
C VAL A 49 6.68 -0.92 -10.35
N PHE A 50 5.40 -0.63 -10.58
CA PHE A 50 4.39 -0.69 -9.54
C PHE A 50 4.28 -2.09 -8.95
N ALA A 51 4.48 -3.11 -9.76
CA ALA A 51 4.37 -4.49 -9.31
C ALA A 51 5.54 -4.92 -8.41
N THR A 52 6.57 -4.11 -8.25
CA THR A 52 7.70 -4.48 -7.39
C THR A 52 7.44 -4.15 -5.92
N VAL A 53 6.25 -3.68 -5.58
CA VAL A 53 5.92 -3.32 -4.21
C VAL A 53 6.07 -4.52 -3.27
N HIS A 54 6.58 -4.28 -2.09
CA HIS A 54 6.75 -5.33 -1.10
C HIS A 54 6.64 -4.75 0.31
N PRO A 55 6.32 -5.57 1.31
CA PRO A 55 6.18 -5.06 2.66
C PRO A 55 7.53 -4.77 3.30
N VAL A 56 7.59 -3.71 4.09
CA VAL A 56 8.76 -3.40 4.86
C VAL A 56 8.25 -2.91 6.23
N GLY A 57 8.32 -3.75 7.25
CA GLY A 57 7.85 -3.38 8.57
C GLY A 57 6.38 -2.98 8.54
N ASP A 58 6.07 -1.75 8.93
CA ASP A 58 4.71 -1.29 8.99
C ASP A 58 4.30 -0.50 7.75
N THR A 59 5.07 -0.60 6.67
CA THR A 59 4.71 0.06 5.43
C THR A 59 5.09 -0.79 4.23
N VAL A 60 5.12 -0.19 3.06
CA VAL A 60 5.47 -0.86 1.81
C VAL A 60 6.50 -0.03 1.08
N GLU A 61 7.27 -0.67 0.24
CA GLU A 61 8.32 -0.01 -0.51
C GLU A 61 8.38 -0.63 -1.89
N TRP A 62 8.81 0.14 -2.88
CA TRP A 62 9.03 -0.36 -4.23
C TRP A 62 10.52 -0.55 -4.47
N GLU A 63 10.83 -1.27 -5.54
CA GLU A 63 12.20 -1.65 -5.80
C GLU A 63 13.17 -0.50 -5.85
N ASP A 64 12.78 0.65 -6.35
CA ASP A 64 13.67 1.79 -6.43
C ASP A 64 13.70 2.64 -5.16
N GLY A 65 13.09 2.14 -4.09
CA GLY A 65 13.16 2.83 -2.80
C GLY A 65 12.00 3.74 -2.46
N GLN A 66 11.06 3.93 -3.37
CA GLN A 66 9.89 4.73 -3.03
C GLN A 66 9.11 4.03 -1.92
N ASP A 67 8.60 4.77 -0.98
CA ASP A 67 7.83 4.20 0.10
C ASP A 67 6.72 5.16 0.51
N ILE A 68 5.85 4.70 1.40
CA ILE A 68 4.75 5.51 1.90
C ILE A 68 4.93 5.58 3.41
N ALA A 69 4.73 6.73 4.00
CA ALA A 69 4.83 6.87 5.44
C ALA A 69 3.83 5.92 6.10
N PRO A 70 4.22 5.18 7.14
CA PRO A 70 3.33 4.17 7.73
C PRO A 70 1.99 4.72 8.18
N HIS A 71 1.97 5.94 8.76
CA HIS A 71 0.71 6.49 9.22
C HIS A 71 -0.19 6.87 8.04
N GLU A 72 0.40 7.30 6.93
CA GLU A 72 -0.40 7.64 5.77
C GLU A 72 -0.96 6.38 5.13
N LEU A 73 -0.15 5.34 5.05
CA LEU A 73 -0.61 4.09 4.47
C LEU A 73 -1.80 3.56 5.25
N TYR A 74 -1.74 3.62 6.55
CA TYR A 74 -2.81 3.06 7.37
C TYR A 74 -4.02 3.98 7.41
N GLU A 75 -3.80 5.25 7.72
CA GLU A 75 -4.92 6.16 7.96
C GLU A 75 -5.65 6.59 6.71
N LEU A 76 -4.95 6.66 5.59
CA LEU A 76 -5.60 7.09 4.35
C LEU A 76 -6.15 5.92 3.55
N SER A 77 -5.86 4.69 3.96
CA SER A 77 -6.43 3.53 3.28
C SER A 77 -7.84 3.30 3.78
N ILE A 78 -8.62 2.54 3.01
CA ILE A 78 -10.01 2.26 3.32
C ILE A 78 -10.15 0.82 3.72
N PRO A 79 -10.71 0.50 4.88
CA PRO A 79 -10.89 -0.89 5.29
C PRO A 79 -11.83 -1.62 4.35
N VAL A 80 -11.44 -2.83 4.01
CA VAL A 80 -12.29 -3.68 3.21
C VAL A 80 -13.27 -4.35 4.13
N GLU A 81 -14.59 -4.06 3.92
CA GLU A 81 -15.47 -4.64 4.78
C GLU A 81 -15.70 -6.00 4.41
N LYS A 82 -15.64 -6.93 5.25
CA LYS A 82 -15.72 -8.23 4.94
C LYS A 82 -17.08 -8.55 4.69
N ILE A 83 -17.52 -8.64 3.59
CA ILE A 83 -18.77 -8.97 3.34
C ILE A 83 -18.95 -10.33 3.47
N GLU A 84 -19.46 -10.75 4.37
CA GLU A 84 -19.59 -11.99 4.60
C GLU A 84 -20.51 -12.56 3.84
N SER A 85 -20.60 -12.56 2.98
CA SER A 85 -21.42 -13.07 2.23
C SER A 85 -21.90 -14.10 2.67
N ALA A 86 -21.84 -14.12 3.41
CA ALA A 86 -22.33 -15.06 3.90
C ALA A 86 -22.95 -15.62 3.19
#